data_50f4e2ed3e6bd7ed26a2c7bfffb17bf8
#
_entry.id   50f4e2ed3e6bd7ed26a2c7bfffb17bf8
#
_cell.length_a   1.000
_cell.length_b   1.000
_cell.length_c   1.000
_cell.angle_alpha   90.00
_cell.angle_beta   90.00
_cell.angle_gamma   90.00
#
_symmetry.space_group_name_H-M   'P 1'
#
loop_
_entity.id
_entity.type
_entity.pdbx_description
1 polymer ?
#
loop_
_entity_poly.entity_id
_entity_poly.type
_entity_poly.pdbx_seq_one_letter_code
_entity_poly.pdbx_strand_id
1 'polypeptide(L)'
;MIGMNAVVMDNAVIGNECIVGALSFVKANEVFENRSVIVGNPAKKIKEVSDEMLSWKTEGTSLYQQLPKDLHTSLIPCEPLTEIPADRKIQNTSYKTWNETKR
;
A
#
# COMPACT_ATOMS: atom_id res chain seq x y z
N MET A 1 6.90 -1.51 -0.70
CA MET A 1 5.50 -1.77 -0.28
C MET A 1 5.32 -3.25 -0.01
N ILE A 2 4.64 -3.60 1.09
CA ILE A 2 4.18 -4.97 1.35
C ILE A 2 2.65 -4.96 1.20
N GLY A 3 2.13 -5.79 0.33
CA GLY A 3 0.70 -5.89 0.04
C GLY A 3 -0.11 -6.51 1.19
N MET A 4 -1.40 -6.29 1.20
CA MET A 4 -2.31 -6.81 2.23
C MET A 4 -2.26 -8.34 2.29
N ASN A 5 -2.23 -8.89 3.51
CA ASN A 5 -2.15 -10.34 3.78
C ASN A 5 -0.94 -11.05 3.13
N ALA A 6 0.11 -10.31 2.77
CA ALA A 6 1.36 -10.94 2.39
C ALA A 6 2.04 -11.52 3.64
N VAL A 7 2.63 -12.70 3.50
CA VAL A 7 3.39 -13.39 4.54
C VAL A 7 4.87 -13.34 4.17
N VAL A 8 5.70 -12.86 5.07
CA VAL A 8 7.16 -12.82 4.92
C VAL A 8 7.76 -13.66 6.04
N MET A 9 8.45 -14.72 5.67
CA MET A 9 9.03 -15.66 6.62
C MET A 9 10.39 -15.21 7.15
N ASP A 10 10.92 -15.98 8.10
CA ASP A 10 12.14 -15.68 8.82
C ASP A 10 13.34 -15.51 7.89
N ASN A 11 14.19 -14.53 8.20
CA ASN A 11 15.43 -14.21 7.48
C ASN A 11 15.24 -13.88 5.99
N ALA A 12 14.01 -13.63 5.53
CA ALA A 12 13.79 -13.12 4.18
C ALA A 12 14.33 -11.68 4.04
N VAL A 13 15.00 -11.40 2.94
CA VAL A 13 15.54 -10.08 2.63
C VAL A 13 14.82 -9.52 1.41
N ILE A 14 14.14 -8.40 1.60
CA ILE A 14 13.46 -7.67 0.53
C ILE A 14 14.20 -6.35 0.34
N GLY A 15 14.77 -6.16 -0.84
CA GLY A 15 15.54 -4.97 -1.18
C GLY A 15 14.70 -3.68 -1.18
N ASN A 16 15.36 -2.57 -1.43
CA ASN A 16 14.71 -1.26 -1.48
C ASN A 16 13.79 -1.12 -2.69
N GLU A 17 12.77 -0.27 -2.57
CA GLU A 17 11.84 0.07 -3.65
C GLU A 17 11.08 -1.13 -4.24
N CYS A 18 11.01 -2.25 -3.50
CA CYS A 18 10.26 -3.43 -3.90
C CYS A 18 8.75 -3.28 -3.69
N ILE A 19 8.00 -4.01 -4.50
CA ILE A 19 6.55 -4.15 -4.38
C ILE A 19 6.23 -5.63 -4.20
N VAL A 20 5.82 -6.02 -2.98
CA VAL A 20 5.28 -7.34 -2.69
C VAL A 20 3.76 -7.28 -2.87
N GLY A 21 3.22 -8.09 -3.75
CA GLY A 21 1.79 -8.16 -4.02
C GLY A 21 0.99 -8.69 -2.83
N ALA A 22 -0.30 -8.36 -2.79
CA ALA A 22 -1.22 -8.92 -1.80
C ALA A 22 -1.24 -10.46 -1.87
N LEU A 23 -1.44 -11.12 -0.71
CA LEU A 23 -1.52 -12.59 -0.59
C LEU A 23 -0.24 -13.33 -1.04
N SER A 24 0.88 -12.65 -1.18
CA SER A 24 2.17 -13.28 -1.54
C SER A 24 2.78 -13.99 -0.34
N PHE A 25 3.41 -15.13 -0.58
CA PHE A 25 4.14 -15.89 0.41
C PHE A 25 5.64 -15.91 0.11
N VAL A 26 6.40 -15.09 0.82
CA VAL A 26 7.86 -15.02 0.76
C VAL A 26 8.44 -16.05 1.71
N LYS A 27 9.16 -17.04 1.17
CA LYS A 27 9.74 -18.14 1.96
C LYS A 27 10.88 -17.64 2.86
N ALA A 28 11.18 -18.43 3.89
CA ALA A 28 12.33 -18.20 4.75
C ALA A 28 13.64 -18.20 3.96
N ASN A 29 14.56 -17.30 4.36
CA ASN A 29 15.90 -17.11 3.78
C ASN A 29 15.90 -16.69 2.30
N GLU A 30 14.77 -16.28 1.74
CA GLU A 30 14.70 -15.81 0.36
C GLU A 30 15.21 -14.36 0.26
N VAL A 31 15.94 -14.06 -0.81
CA VAL A 31 16.54 -12.74 -1.03
C VAL A 31 16.02 -12.16 -2.34
N PHE A 32 15.44 -10.99 -2.28
CA PHE A 32 15.00 -10.23 -3.45
C PHE A 32 15.82 -8.95 -3.59
N GLU A 33 16.29 -8.70 -4.78
CA GLU A 33 17.03 -7.48 -5.12
C GLU A 33 16.14 -6.23 -5.05
N ASN A 34 16.78 -5.06 -5.02
CA ASN A 34 16.10 -3.78 -5.12
C ASN A 34 15.17 -3.72 -6.35
N ARG A 35 14.11 -2.94 -6.26
CA ARG A 35 13.17 -2.66 -7.36
C ARG A 35 12.52 -3.91 -7.97
N SER A 36 12.24 -4.92 -7.14
CA SER A 36 11.57 -6.15 -7.58
C SER A 36 10.06 -6.08 -7.35
N VAL A 37 9.25 -6.48 -8.33
CA VAL A 37 7.84 -6.80 -8.17
C VAL A 37 7.73 -8.28 -7.86
N ILE A 38 7.25 -8.59 -6.66
CA ILE A 38 7.29 -9.93 -6.04
C ILE A 38 5.86 -10.38 -5.78
N VAL A 39 5.43 -11.48 -6.37
CA VAL A 39 4.05 -11.97 -6.21
C VAL A 39 3.97 -13.48 -6.19
N GLY A 40 2.89 -14.00 -5.64
CA GLY A 40 2.51 -15.41 -5.70
C GLY A 40 2.78 -16.19 -4.41
N ASN A 41 2.42 -17.47 -4.45
CA ASN A 41 2.65 -18.45 -3.40
C ASN A 41 3.20 -19.75 -4.02
N PRO A 42 4.50 -20.03 -3.89
CA PRO A 42 5.54 -19.18 -3.31
C PRO A 42 5.79 -17.92 -4.16
N ALA A 43 6.21 -16.84 -3.49
CA ALA A 43 6.45 -15.56 -4.14
C ALA A 43 7.67 -15.61 -5.07
N LYS A 44 7.57 -14.94 -6.21
CA LYS A 44 8.66 -14.83 -7.21
C LYS A 44 8.72 -13.40 -7.74
N LYS A 45 9.92 -12.97 -8.11
CA LYS A 45 10.11 -11.75 -8.89
C LYS A 45 9.53 -11.96 -10.29
N ILE A 46 8.58 -11.12 -10.68
CA ILE A 46 7.94 -11.20 -12.01
C ILE A 46 8.41 -10.10 -12.96
N LYS A 47 8.90 -8.98 -12.43
CA LYS A 47 9.44 -7.86 -13.22
C LYS A 47 10.16 -6.84 -12.34
N GLU A 48 10.79 -5.85 -12.98
CA GLU A 48 11.32 -4.66 -12.31
C GLU A 48 10.19 -3.66 -11.95
N VAL A 49 10.42 -2.91 -10.86
CA VAL A 49 9.59 -1.75 -10.53
C VAL A 49 10.00 -0.60 -11.45
N SER A 50 9.08 -0.11 -12.28
CA SER A 50 9.32 1.04 -13.14
C SER A 50 9.33 2.35 -12.33
N ASP A 51 9.91 3.41 -12.89
CA ASP A 51 9.90 4.74 -12.24
C ASP A 51 8.47 5.28 -12.07
N GLU A 52 7.59 4.99 -13.01
CA GLU A 52 6.17 5.32 -12.91
C GLU A 52 5.49 4.61 -11.72
N MET A 53 5.76 3.31 -11.54
CA MET A 53 5.26 2.55 -10.40
C MET A 53 5.80 3.08 -9.08
N LEU A 54 7.09 3.44 -9.05
CA LEU A 54 7.74 3.99 -7.86
C LEU A 54 7.14 5.36 -7.49
N SER A 55 6.97 6.24 -8.47
CA SER A 55 6.34 7.56 -8.28
C SER A 55 4.92 7.42 -7.72
N TRP A 56 4.10 6.58 -8.33
CA TRP A 56 2.76 6.30 -7.84
C TRP A 56 2.75 5.78 -6.40
N LYS A 57 3.67 4.87 -6.06
CA LYS A 57 3.77 4.34 -4.68
C LYS A 57 4.24 5.38 -3.68
N THR A 58 5.14 6.25 -4.08
CA THR A 58 5.64 7.33 -3.23
C THR A 58 4.53 8.32 -2.90
N GLU A 59 3.70 8.68 -3.88
CA GLU A 59 2.51 9.51 -3.66
C GLU A 59 1.54 8.87 -2.65
N GLY A 60 1.21 7.59 -2.84
CA GLY A 60 0.36 6.85 -1.91
C GLY A 60 0.94 6.77 -0.49
N THR A 61 2.26 6.57 -0.37
CA THR A 61 2.94 6.56 0.94
C THR A 61 2.85 7.92 1.63
N SER A 62 3.02 9.01 0.89
CA SER A 62 2.90 10.38 1.42
C SER A 62 1.52 10.66 1.99
N LEU A 63 0.45 10.18 1.33
CA LEU A 63 -0.92 10.27 1.85
C LEU A 63 -1.07 9.55 3.20
N TYR A 64 -0.57 8.33 3.31
CA TYR A 64 -0.61 7.58 4.57
C TYR A 64 0.21 8.24 5.68
N GLN A 65 1.35 8.85 5.35
CA GLN A 65 2.16 9.59 6.31
C GLN A 65 1.48 10.88 6.81
N GLN A 66 0.58 11.47 6.00
CA GLN A 66 -0.20 12.64 6.39
C GLN A 66 -1.37 12.28 7.33
N LEU A 67 -1.97 11.09 7.19
CA LEU A 67 -3.14 10.68 7.96
C LEU A 67 -3.02 10.85 9.49
N PRO A 68 -1.89 10.53 10.16
CA PRO A 68 -1.78 10.74 11.60
C PRO A 68 -1.97 12.19 12.02
N LYS A 69 -1.45 13.15 11.25
CA LYS A 69 -1.64 14.58 11.51
C LYS A 69 -3.08 14.99 11.34
N ASP A 70 -3.71 14.54 10.26
CA ASP A 70 -5.10 14.85 9.95
C ASP A 70 -6.02 14.30 11.04
N LEU A 71 -5.78 13.04 11.45
CA LEU A 71 -6.54 12.42 12.55
C LEU A 71 -6.33 13.14 13.88
N HIS A 72 -5.11 13.51 14.22
CA HIS A 72 -4.81 14.21 15.46
C HIS A 72 -5.55 15.54 15.58
N THR A 73 -5.78 16.24 14.46
CA THR A 73 -6.44 17.55 14.42
C THR A 73 -7.95 17.45 14.23
N SER A 74 -8.48 16.39 13.64
CA SER A 74 -9.88 16.26 13.23
C SER A 74 -10.67 15.20 14.00
N LEU A 75 -10.00 14.25 14.68
CA LEU A 75 -10.68 13.19 15.42
C LEU A 75 -11.27 13.75 16.71
N ILE A 76 -12.59 13.63 16.84
CA ILE A 76 -13.32 14.03 18.04
C ILE A 76 -14.18 12.86 18.54
N PRO A 77 -14.35 12.69 19.86
CA PRO A 77 -15.32 11.74 20.39
C PRO A 77 -16.73 12.11 19.91
N CYS A 78 -17.50 11.11 19.52
CA CYS A 78 -18.88 11.30 19.10
C CYS A 78 -19.72 10.07 19.49
N GLU A 79 -21.03 10.27 19.57
CA GLU A 79 -21.97 9.16 19.70
C GLU A 79 -22.12 8.45 18.34
N PRO A 80 -22.35 7.12 18.35
CA PRO A 80 -22.62 6.37 17.12
C PRO A 80 -23.83 6.92 16.38
N LEU A 81 -23.68 7.11 15.07
CA LEU A 81 -24.80 7.52 14.22
C LEU A 81 -25.78 6.35 14.05
N THR A 82 -27.07 6.63 14.24
CA THR A 82 -28.15 5.65 13.97
C THR A 82 -28.64 5.73 12.53
N GLU A 83 -28.40 6.86 11.85
CA GLU A 83 -28.76 7.10 10.46
C GLU A 83 -27.64 7.83 9.73
N ILE A 84 -27.58 7.70 8.41
CA ILE A 84 -26.62 8.43 7.59
C ILE A 84 -27.13 9.88 7.39
N PRO A 85 -26.39 10.91 7.85
CA PRO A 85 -26.80 12.30 7.63
C PRO A 85 -26.92 12.62 6.13
N ALA A 86 -27.98 13.34 5.75
CA ALA A 86 -28.23 13.71 4.36
C ALA A 86 -27.13 14.67 3.79
N ASP A 87 -26.46 15.42 4.66
CA ASP A 87 -25.40 16.36 4.33
C ASP A 87 -23.98 15.79 4.51
N ARG A 88 -23.87 14.48 4.66
CA ARG A 88 -22.56 13.82 4.85
C ARG A 88 -21.57 14.20 3.76
N LYS A 89 -20.49 14.85 4.17
CA LYS A 89 -19.41 15.21 3.26
C LYS A 89 -18.69 13.94 2.77
N ILE A 90 -18.53 13.85 1.47
CA ILE A 90 -17.71 12.82 0.83
C ILE A 90 -16.28 13.32 0.82
N GLN A 91 -15.36 12.53 1.39
CA GLN A 91 -13.95 12.83 1.33
C GLN A 91 -13.41 12.42 -0.06
N ASN A 92 -13.15 13.41 -0.90
CA ASN A 92 -12.55 13.19 -2.21
C ASN A 92 -11.03 13.27 -2.10
N THR A 93 -10.34 12.27 -2.64
CA THR A 93 -8.89 12.33 -2.80
C THR A 93 -8.55 12.45 -4.28
N SER A 94 -7.46 13.11 -4.62
CA SER A 94 -6.93 13.16 -5.99
C SER A 94 -6.14 11.88 -6.35
N TYR A 95 -5.90 11.01 -5.37
CA TYR A 95 -5.15 9.78 -5.56
C TYR A 95 -5.92 8.80 -6.45
N LYS A 96 -5.27 8.34 -7.51
CA LYS A 96 -5.83 7.36 -8.45
C LYS A 96 -5.24 5.99 -8.19
N THR A 97 -6.05 4.95 -8.36
CA THR A 97 -5.55 3.58 -8.32
C THR A 97 -4.59 3.31 -9.49
N TRP A 98 -3.72 2.31 -9.34
CA TRP A 98 -2.75 1.97 -10.39
C TRP A 98 -3.43 1.69 -11.75
N ASN A 99 -4.59 1.07 -11.74
CA ASN A 99 -5.33 0.77 -12.96
C ASN A 99 -5.89 2.04 -13.64
N GLU A 100 -6.22 3.06 -12.87
CA GLU A 100 -6.70 4.35 -13.41
C GLU A 100 -5.57 5.22 -13.95
N THR A 101 -4.35 5.07 -13.44
CA THR A 101 -3.17 5.81 -13.98
C THR A 101 -2.74 5.29 -15.35
N LYS A 102 -3.13 4.08 -15.72
CA LYS A 102 -2.80 3.45 -17.02
C LYS A 102 -3.80 3.72 -18.13
N ARG A 103 -4.89 4.39 -17.83
CA ARG A 103 -5.90 4.78 -18.80
C ARG A 103 -5.65 6.18 -19.31
#